data_880adfc868c1d63d053535271b9ab331
#
_entry.id   880adfc868c1d63d053535271b9ab331
#
_cell.length_a   1.000
_cell.length_b   1.000
_cell.length_c   1.000
_cell.angle_alpha   90.00
_cell.angle_beta   90.00
_cell.angle_gamma   90.00
#
_symmetry.space_group_name_H-M   'P 1'
#
loop_
_entity.id
_entity.type
_entity.pdbx_description
1 polymer ?
#
loop_
_entity_poly.entity_id
_entity_poly.type
_entity_poly.pdbx_seq_one_letter_code
_entity_poly.pdbx_strand_id
1 'polypeptide(L)'
;MKRSLAYLFLILFLVGLGVYFFTPLGPKVRGYAGRLWSKNAVALKTDRQVSEEAYGWQLTDTDGNPHGFAEAKGKVVFLNFWATWCGPCLKEMPDIQKLYNDYGDKVAFLLVTQEETAKVDTFLQKKEYTFPIYFTATGDIPEEIASKSMPTSYIIGKSGKIVRAETGAANWNGSEVRAMLDGLLAE
;
A
#
# COMPACT_ATOMS: atom_id res chain seq x y z
N MET A 1 -27.29 -17.46 -41.10
CA MET A 1 -27.09 -17.79 -39.67
C MET A 1 -25.91 -17.08 -39.01
N LYS A 2 -24.67 -17.07 -39.56
CA LYS A 2 -23.50 -16.42 -38.90
C LYS A 2 -23.62 -14.89 -38.69
N ARG A 3 -24.25 -14.15 -39.64
CA ARG A 3 -24.45 -12.68 -39.52
C ARG A 3 -25.46 -12.30 -38.43
N SER A 4 -26.55 -13.08 -38.27
CA SER A 4 -27.57 -12.86 -37.25
C SER A 4 -26.99 -13.01 -35.83
N LEU A 5 -26.11 -13.98 -35.61
CA LEU A 5 -25.45 -14.23 -34.34
C LEU A 5 -24.49 -13.06 -33.97
N ALA A 6 -23.76 -12.52 -34.96
CA ALA A 6 -22.87 -11.39 -34.77
C ALA A 6 -23.63 -10.11 -34.36
N TYR A 7 -24.80 -9.85 -34.96
CA TYR A 7 -25.66 -8.73 -34.57
C TYR A 7 -26.20 -8.88 -33.14
N LEU A 8 -26.59 -10.11 -32.76
CA LEU A 8 -27.04 -10.39 -31.41
C LEU A 8 -25.96 -10.10 -30.37
N PHE A 9 -24.72 -10.54 -30.61
CA PHE A 9 -23.57 -10.23 -29.72
C PHE A 9 -23.29 -8.74 -29.66
N LEU A 10 -23.36 -8.01 -30.77
CA LEU A 10 -23.15 -6.57 -30.81
C LEU A 10 -24.22 -5.84 -29.98
N ILE A 11 -25.48 -6.21 -30.11
CA ILE A 11 -26.59 -5.63 -29.34
C ILE A 11 -26.42 -5.91 -27.85
N LEU A 12 -26.08 -7.13 -27.45
CA LEU A 12 -25.85 -7.49 -26.05
C LEU A 12 -24.66 -6.74 -25.48
N PHE A 13 -23.60 -6.55 -26.27
CA PHE A 13 -22.43 -5.74 -25.88
C PHE A 13 -22.78 -4.26 -25.66
N LEU A 14 -23.54 -3.65 -26.58
CA LEU A 14 -23.98 -2.26 -26.48
C LEU A 14 -24.95 -2.05 -25.31
N VAL A 15 -25.86 -2.99 -25.06
CA VAL A 15 -26.75 -2.96 -23.89
C VAL A 15 -25.95 -3.10 -22.60
N GLY A 16 -24.97 -4.00 -22.55
CA GLY A 16 -24.04 -4.15 -21.43
C GLY A 16 -23.24 -2.87 -21.14
N LEU A 17 -22.76 -2.21 -22.20
CA LEU A 17 -22.06 -0.92 -22.10
C LEU A 17 -22.99 0.19 -21.57
N GLY A 18 -24.23 0.23 -22.03
CA GLY A 18 -25.26 1.17 -21.56
C GLY A 18 -25.57 0.97 -20.07
N VAL A 19 -25.78 -0.27 -19.64
CA VAL A 19 -25.96 -0.61 -18.22
C VAL A 19 -24.73 -0.21 -17.40
N TYR A 20 -23.52 -0.47 -17.89
CA TYR A 20 -22.29 -0.14 -17.22
C TYR A 20 -22.09 1.37 -17.00
N PHE A 21 -22.44 2.21 -17.96
CA PHE A 21 -22.20 3.66 -17.90
C PHE A 21 -23.38 4.47 -17.36
N PHE A 22 -24.64 4.05 -17.60
CA PHE A 22 -25.82 4.90 -17.40
C PHE A 22 -26.76 4.42 -16.28
N THR A 23 -26.48 3.28 -15.60
CA THR A 23 -27.33 2.83 -14.50
C THR A 23 -26.63 3.01 -13.13
N PRO A 24 -27.42 3.13 -12.02
CA PRO A 24 -26.86 3.15 -10.66
C PRO A 24 -26.15 1.83 -10.27
N LEU A 25 -26.26 0.80 -11.09
CA LEU A 25 -25.52 -0.47 -10.96
C LEU A 25 -24.06 -0.35 -11.44
N GLY A 26 -23.76 0.57 -12.35
CA GLY A 26 -22.41 0.79 -12.90
C GLY A 26 -21.32 1.01 -11.84
N PRO A 27 -21.52 1.88 -10.83
CA PRO A 27 -20.55 2.06 -9.74
C PRO A 27 -20.36 0.80 -8.89
N LYS A 28 -21.41 0.03 -8.65
CA LYS A 28 -21.35 -1.24 -7.90
C LYS A 28 -20.58 -2.30 -8.68
N VAL A 29 -20.84 -2.44 -9.99
CA VAL A 29 -20.11 -3.37 -10.87
C VAL A 29 -18.65 -2.98 -10.99
N ARG A 30 -18.32 -1.67 -11.11
CA ARG A 30 -16.93 -1.17 -11.08
C ARG A 30 -16.24 -1.48 -9.75
N GLY A 31 -16.94 -1.35 -8.64
CA GLY A 31 -16.43 -1.73 -7.32
C GLY A 31 -16.14 -3.23 -7.20
N TYR A 32 -17.02 -4.08 -7.74
CA TYR A 32 -16.83 -5.54 -7.78
C TYR A 32 -15.68 -5.94 -8.71
N ALA A 33 -15.63 -5.40 -9.93
CA ALA A 33 -14.55 -5.66 -10.86
C ALA A 33 -13.19 -5.16 -10.33
N GLY A 34 -13.16 -4.01 -9.65
CA GLY A 34 -11.96 -3.51 -8.98
C GLY A 34 -11.49 -4.41 -7.82
N ARG A 35 -12.43 -5.04 -7.09
CA ARG A 35 -12.10 -6.02 -6.03
C ARG A 35 -11.59 -7.34 -6.59
N LEU A 36 -12.15 -7.81 -7.71
CA LEU A 36 -11.69 -9.04 -8.37
C LEU A 36 -10.33 -8.84 -9.06
N TRP A 37 -9.99 -7.60 -9.44
CA TRP A 37 -8.70 -7.26 -10.06
C TRP A 37 -7.65 -6.76 -9.07
N SER A 38 -8.02 -6.47 -7.83
CA SER A 38 -7.02 -6.38 -6.78
C SER A 38 -6.55 -7.81 -6.53
N LYS A 39 -5.50 -8.22 -7.23
CA LYS A 39 -4.80 -9.46 -6.95
C LYS A 39 -4.57 -9.48 -5.44
N ASN A 40 -5.00 -10.56 -4.79
CA ASN A 40 -4.50 -10.85 -3.46
C ASN A 40 -2.99 -10.77 -3.59
N ALA A 41 -2.37 -9.82 -2.91
CA ALA A 41 -0.96 -9.59 -3.03
C ALA A 41 -0.26 -10.93 -2.74
N VAL A 42 0.35 -11.51 -3.76
CA VAL A 42 1.05 -12.79 -3.62
C VAL A 42 2.28 -12.46 -2.79
N ALA A 43 2.31 -12.97 -1.56
CA ALA A 43 3.46 -12.87 -0.71
C ALA A 43 4.65 -13.50 -1.45
N LEU A 44 5.48 -12.68 -2.04
CA LEU A 44 6.78 -13.13 -2.51
C LEU A 44 7.55 -13.45 -1.23
N LYS A 45 7.70 -14.76 -0.91
CA LYS A 45 8.69 -15.21 0.06
C LYS A 45 10.03 -14.73 -0.46
N THR A 46 10.52 -13.64 0.08
CA THR A 46 11.84 -13.14 -0.28
C THR A 46 12.81 -13.65 0.77
N ASP A 47 13.98 -14.13 0.35
CA ASP A 47 15.08 -14.42 1.29
C ASP A 47 15.87 -13.12 1.63
N ARG A 48 15.30 -11.95 1.28
CA ARG A 48 15.90 -10.66 1.56
C ARG A 48 15.78 -10.33 3.04
N GLN A 49 16.84 -9.76 3.55
CA GLN A 49 16.92 -9.26 4.93
C GLN A 49 17.41 -7.82 4.90
N VAL A 50 16.90 -7.01 5.80
CA VAL A 50 17.41 -5.66 6.06
C VAL A 50 18.80 -5.80 6.65
N SER A 51 19.79 -5.17 6.03
CA SER A 51 21.18 -5.18 6.52
C SER A 51 21.36 -4.27 7.75
N GLU A 52 22.46 -4.44 8.47
CA GLU A 52 22.80 -3.54 9.59
C GLU A 52 22.98 -2.10 9.10
N GLU A 53 23.57 -1.92 7.92
CA GLU A 53 23.77 -0.61 7.30
C GLU A 53 22.44 0.08 7.00
N ALA A 54 21.42 -0.69 6.56
CA ALA A 54 20.10 -0.15 6.27
C ALA A 54 19.41 0.42 7.52
N TYR A 55 19.69 -0.09 8.70
CA TYR A 55 19.19 0.50 9.95
C TYR A 55 19.79 1.89 10.26
N GLY A 56 20.86 2.28 9.58
CA GLY A 56 21.41 3.64 9.62
C GLY A 56 20.58 4.68 8.87
N TRP A 57 19.56 4.26 8.11
CA TRP A 57 18.72 5.16 7.33
C TRP A 57 17.97 6.16 8.22
N GLN A 58 18.10 7.45 7.86
CA GLN A 58 17.49 8.55 8.58
C GLN A 58 16.24 9.05 7.86
N LEU A 59 15.21 9.27 8.65
CA LEU A 59 13.92 9.81 8.25
C LEU A 59 13.64 11.08 9.03
N THR A 60 12.68 11.87 8.59
CA THR A 60 12.12 12.98 9.39
C THR A 60 10.61 12.82 9.48
N ASP A 61 10.00 13.22 10.60
CA ASP A 61 8.54 13.26 10.72
C ASP A 61 7.95 14.57 10.14
N THR A 62 6.64 14.75 10.28
CA THR A 62 5.93 15.97 9.83
C THR A 62 6.37 17.23 10.56
N ASP A 63 6.90 17.12 11.78
CA ASP A 63 7.38 18.24 12.59
C ASP A 63 8.86 18.55 12.32
N GLY A 64 9.52 17.75 11.45
CA GLY A 64 10.92 17.87 11.11
C GLY A 64 11.87 17.21 12.12
N ASN A 65 11.37 16.43 13.07
CA ASN A 65 12.21 15.70 14.00
C ASN A 65 12.88 14.50 13.31
N PRO A 66 14.16 14.22 13.61
CA PRO A 66 14.84 13.07 13.04
C PRO A 66 14.34 11.75 13.66
N HIS A 67 14.16 10.75 12.83
CA HIS A 67 13.83 9.38 13.21
C HIS A 67 14.76 8.40 12.50
N GLY A 68 15.44 7.55 13.25
CA GLY A 68 16.27 6.49 12.68
C GLY A 68 15.47 5.25 12.38
N PHE A 69 15.67 4.63 11.21
CA PHE A 69 15.10 3.32 10.94
C PHE A 69 15.53 2.26 11.99
N ALA A 70 16.64 2.50 12.67
CA ALA A 70 17.11 1.72 13.83
C ALA A 70 16.06 1.60 14.95
N GLU A 71 15.15 2.56 15.10
CA GLU A 71 14.07 2.51 16.09
C GLU A 71 13.05 1.38 15.80
N ALA A 72 13.02 0.91 14.55
CA ALA A 72 12.17 -0.19 14.13
C ALA A 72 12.86 -1.57 14.26
N LYS A 73 14.15 -1.61 14.65
CA LYS A 73 14.89 -2.86 14.83
C LYS A 73 14.27 -3.70 15.95
N GLY A 74 14.06 -4.98 15.68
CA GLY A 74 13.42 -5.90 16.64
C GLY A 74 11.89 -5.77 16.70
N LYS A 75 11.28 -4.89 15.89
CA LYS A 75 9.82 -4.76 15.76
C LYS A 75 9.34 -5.39 14.46
N VAL A 76 8.06 -5.73 14.41
CA VAL A 76 7.37 -5.96 13.14
C VAL A 76 7.15 -4.60 12.47
N VAL A 77 7.49 -4.49 11.18
CA VAL A 77 7.43 -3.21 10.45
C VAL A 77 6.47 -3.34 9.27
N PHE A 78 5.62 -2.36 9.10
CA PHE A 78 4.89 -2.08 7.87
C PHE A 78 5.50 -0.82 7.24
N LEU A 79 6.23 -1.00 6.15
CA LEU A 79 6.85 0.09 5.39
C LEU A 79 6.10 0.28 4.07
N ASN A 80 5.71 1.53 3.76
CA ASN A 80 5.01 1.87 2.52
C ASN A 80 5.61 3.13 1.89
N PHE A 81 6.01 3.05 0.63
CA PHE A 81 6.43 4.20 -0.18
C PHE A 81 5.26 4.73 -0.98
N TRP A 82 4.98 6.02 -0.83
CA TRP A 82 3.80 6.65 -1.41
C TRP A 82 4.03 8.11 -1.83
N ALA A 83 3.05 8.70 -2.54
CA ALA A 83 3.03 10.13 -2.86
C ALA A 83 1.59 10.63 -3.03
N THR A 84 1.37 11.93 -2.83
CA THR A 84 0.04 12.56 -2.93
C THR A 84 -0.57 12.50 -4.33
N TRP A 85 0.26 12.45 -5.37
CA TRP A 85 -0.14 12.33 -6.78
C TRP A 85 -0.30 10.88 -7.26
N CYS A 86 0.07 9.90 -6.44
CA CYS A 86 0.01 8.49 -6.78
C CYS A 86 -1.40 7.94 -6.57
N GLY A 87 -2.21 7.88 -7.62
CA GLY A 87 -3.59 7.38 -7.56
C GLY A 87 -3.74 5.97 -6.93
N PRO A 88 -2.92 4.97 -7.30
CA PRO A 88 -2.94 3.67 -6.64
C PRO A 88 -2.61 3.72 -5.15
N CYS A 89 -1.65 4.59 -4.72
CA CYS A 89 -1.32 4.78 -3.31
C CYS A 89 -2.54 5.27 -2.52
N LEU A 90 -3.25 6.26 -3.06
CA LEU A 90 -4.44 6.82 -2.41
C LEU A 90 -5.59 5.82 -2.27
N LYS A 91 -5.64 4.80 -3.13
CA LYS A 91 -6.66 3.73 -3.05
C LYS A 91 -6.45 2.79 -1.89
N GLU A 92 -5.21 2.54 -1.48
CA GLU A 92 -4.89 1.61 -0.38
C GLU A 92 -4.87 2.29 0.99
N MET A 93 -4.72 3.62 1.07
CA MET A 93 -4.65 4.36 2.33
C MET A 93 -5.81 4.11 3.30
N PRO A 94 -7.08 4.02 2.87
CA PRO A 94 -8.18 3.69 3.81
C PRO A 94 -8.03 2.32 4.47
N ASP A 95 -7.45 1.35 3.77
CA ASP A 95 -7.21 0.02 4.33
C ASP A 95 -5.97 0.01 5.22
N ILE A 96 -4.93 0.78 4.87
CA ILE A 96 -3.76 1.03 5.74
C ILE A 96 -4.20 1.72 7.04
N GLN A 97 -5.11 2.72 6.97
CA GLN A 97 -5.63 3.38 8.17
C GLN A 97 -6.35 2.40 9.10
N LYS A 98 -7.18 1.51 8.56
CA LYS A 98 -7.84 0.48 9.38
C LYS A 98 -6.83 -0.48 10.02
N LEU A 99 -5.81 -0.87 9.26
CA LEU A 99 -4.74 -1.72 9.77
C LEU A 99 -3.97 -1.01 10.89
N TYR A 100 -3.65 0.29 10.69
CA TYR A 100 -2.99 1.10 11.69
C TYR A 100 -3.81 1.25 12.98
N ASN A 101 -5.13 1.44 12.86
CA ASN A 101 -6.00 1.55 14.03
C ASN A 101 -5.95 0.30 14.92
N ASP A 102 -5.75 -0.89 14.33
CA ASP A 102 -5.76 -2.16 15.06
C ASP A 102 -4.36 -2.62 15.50
N TYR A 103 -3.29 -2.15 14.82
CA TYR A 103 -1.92 -2.65 15.02
C TYR A 103 -0.88 -1.56 15.32
N GLY A 104 -1.25 -0.28 15.29
CA GLY A 104 -0.27 0.83 15.40
C GLY A 104 0.49 0.89 16.71
N ASP A 105 -0.02 0.25 17.76
CA ASP A 105 0.66 0.10 19.06
C ASP A 105 1.66 -1.08 19.11
N LYS A 106 1.61 -2.00 18.15
CA LYS A 106 2.39 -3.26 18.11
C LYS A 106 3.33 -3.36 16.91
N VAL A 107 2.98 -2.71 15.82
CA VAL A 107 3.69 -2.72 14.55
C VAL A 107 4.23 -1.33 14.27
N ALA A 108 5.50 -1.20 13.90
CA ALA A 108 6.07 0.05 13.45
C ALA A 108 5.57 0.38 12.05
N PHE A 109 4.70 1.38 11.92
CA PHE A 109 4.23 1.87 10.63
C PHE A 109 5.15 2.98 10.13
N LEU A 110 5.69 2.82 8.93
CA LEU A 110 6.55 3.78 8.27
C LEU A 110 5.96 4.10 6.89
N LEU A 111 5.14 5.15 6.81
CA LEU A 111 4.63 5.63 5.52
C LEU A 111 5.57 6.73 5.02
N VAL A 112 6.42 6.39 4.08
CA VAL A 112 7.55 7.20 3.64
C VAL A 112 7.28 7.86 2.30
N THR A 113 7.57 9.15 2.20
CA THR A 113 7.47 9.93 0.97
C THR A 113 8.75 10.76 0.73
N GLN A 114 8.97 11.14 -0.54
CA GLN A 114 10.04 12.04 -0.96
C GLN A 114 9.50 13.43 -1.36
N GLU A 115 8.23 13.70 -1.06
CA GLU A 115 7.61 14.99 -1.36
C GLU A 115 7.95 16.02 -0.28
N GLU A 116 7.75 17.29 -0.59
CA GLU A 116 7.89 18.37 0.37
C GLU A 116 6.81 18.31 1.46
N THR A 117 7.17 18.58 2.70
CA THR A 117 6.29 18.51 3.88
C THR A 117 5.02 19.34 3.68
N ALA A 118 5.14 20.59 3.22
CA ALA A 118 3.98 21.48 3.03
C ALA A 118 2.92 20.92 2.06
N LYS A 119 3.34 20.16 1.05
CA LYS A 119 2.44 19.50 0.10
C LYS A 119 1.71 18.32 0.75
N VAL A 120 2.41 17.53 1.53
CA VAL A 120 1.88 16.39 2.28
C VAL A 120 0.91 16.88 3.36
N ASP A 121 1.25 17.91 4.11
CA ASP A 121 0.39 18.52 5.14
C ASP A 121 -0.93 19.00 4.55
N THR A 122 -0.87 19.71 3.40
CA THR A 122 -2.08 20.14 2.68
C THR A 122 -2.97 18.97 2.28
N PHE A 123 -2.38 17.83 1.92
CA PHE A 123 -3.11 16.61 1.62
C PHE A 123 -3.73 16.00 2.88
N LEU A 124 -2.96 15.87 3.97
CA LEU A 124 -3.40 15.25 5.24
C LEU A 124 -4.54 16.05 5.89
N GLN A 125 -4.49 17.39 5.84
CA GLN A 125 -5.58 18.25 6.35
C GLN A 125 -6.96 17.96 5.71
N LYS A 126 -6.96 17.41 4.49
CA LYS A 126 -8.19 17.02 3.77
C LYS A 126 -8.63 15.59 4.06
N LYS A 127 -7.82 14.84 4.80
CA LYS A 127 -8.00 13.41 5.08
C LYS A 127 -7.86 13.18 6.57
N GLU A 128 -8.69 12.35 7.13
CA GLU A 128 -8.67 12.02 8.57
C GLU A 128 -7.73 10.83 8.86
N TYR A 129 -6.52 10.84 8.27
CA TYR A 129 -5.51 9.82 8.51
C TYR A 129 -4.69 10.16 9.75
N THR A 130 -4.43 9.14 10.57
CA THR A 130 -3.69 9.26 11.85
C THR A 130 -2.42 8.42 11.89
N PHE A 131 -2.13 7.66 10.84
CA PHE A 131 -0.88 6.93 10.73
C PHE A 131 0.31 7.90 10.55
N PRO A 132 1.51 7.56 11.07
CA PRO A 132 2.67 8.44 10.97
C PRO A 132 3.19 8.53 9.53
N ILE A 133 3.62 9.71 9.15
CA ILE A 133 4.26 9.99 7.87
C ILE A 133 5.72 10.36 8.11
N TYR A 134 6.58 9.86 7.24
CA TYR A 134 8.00 10.13 7.26
C TYR A 134 8.49 10.62 5.90
N PHE A 135 9.52 11.42 5.94
CA PHE A 135 10.18 12.00 4.77
C PHE A 135 11.60 11.46 4.64
N THR A 136 12.04 11.26 3.41
CA THR A 136 13.41 10.86 3.08
C THR A 136 13.90 11.61 1.85
N ALA A 137 15.20 11.85 1.76
CA ALA A 137 15.79 12.40 0.56
C ALA A 137 15.93 11.33 -0.53
N THR A 138 15.98 11.79 -1.79
CA THR A 138 16.25 10.90 -2.92
C THR A 138 17.68 10.37 -2.82
N GLY A 139 17.83 9.05 -2.87
CA GLY A 139 19.13 8.38 -2.82
C GLY A 139 19.52 7.84 -1.44
N ASP A 140 18.80 8.21 -0.37
CA ASP A 140 19.08 7.73 0.99
C ASP A 140 18.42 6.37 1.31
N ILE A 141 17.52 5.91 0.44
CA ILE A 141 16.77 4.67 0.67
C ILE A 141 17.70 3.46 0.50
N PRO A 142 17.82 2.58 1.53
CA PRO A 142 18.61 1.36 1.43
C PRO A 142 18.22 0.49 0.25
N GLU A 143 19.22 -0.12 -0.41
CA GLU A 143 19.03 -0.87 -1.66
C GLU A 143 18.02 -2.02 -1.50
N GLU A 144 18.01 -2.69 -0.34
CA GLU A 144 17.16 -3.84 -0.06
C GLU A 144 15.66 -3.52 -0.08
N ILE A 145 15.32 -2.25 0.21
CA ILE A 145 13.95 -1.75 0.26
C ILE A 145 13.67 -0.68 -0.78
N ALA A 146 14.68 -0.30 -1.58
CA ALA A 146 14.50 0.67 -2.66
C ALA A 146 13.58 0.12 -3.77
N SER A 147 12.73 0.98 -4.30
CA SER A 147 11.84 0.67 -5.43
C SER A 147 11.76 1.83 -6.41
N LYS A 148 11.65 1.50 -7.69
CA LYS A 148 11.41 2.47 -8.77
C LYS A 148 9.93 2.72 -9.03
N SER A 149 9.05 2.04 -8.29
CA SER A 149 7.60 2.08 -8.49
C SER A 149 6.87 2.43 -7.20
N MET A 150 5.72 3.11 -7.31
CA MET A 150 4.84 3.45 -6.20
C MET A 150 3.40 2.98 -6.47
N PRO A 151 2.68 2.54 -5.43
CA PRO A 151 3.19 2.23 -4.11
C PRO A 151 4.09 1.01 -4.13
N THR A 152 5.04 0.95 -3.22
CA THR A 152 5.74 -0.29 -2.86
C THR A 152 5.73 -0.42 -1.36
N SER A 153 5.33 -1.60 -0.88
CA SER A 153 5.18 -1.85 0.54
C SER A 153 5.88 -3.11 0.96
N TYR A 154 6.34 -3.14 2.20
CA TYR A 154 7.04 -4.25 2.81
C TYR A 154 6.45 -4.57 4.18
N ILE A 155 6.38 -5.87 4.50
CA ILE A 155 6.22 -6.35 5.88
C ILE A 155 7.55 -6.98 6.26
N ILE A 156 8.14 -6.50 7.36
CA ILE A 156 9.43 -6.93 7.88
C ILE A 156 9.20 -7.52 9.27
N GLY A 157 9.69 -8.73 9.49
CA GLY A 157 9.61 -9.41 10.80
C GLY A 157 10.63 -8.85 11.79
N LYS A 158 10.52 -9.24 13.06
CA LYS A 158 11.41 -8.80 14.16
C LYS A 158 12.89 -9.09 13.91
N SER A 159 13.19 -10.14 13.16
CA SER A 159 14.55 -10.50 12.75
C SER A 159 15.13 -9.62 11.63
N GLY A 160 14.36 -8.70 11.06
CA GLY A 160 14.73 -7.93 9.87
C GLY A 160 14.44 -8.65 8.55
N LYS A 161 13.86 -9.87 8.58
CA LYS A 161 13.49 -10.61 7.37
C LYS A 161 12.32 -9.91 6.67
N ILE A 162 12.43 -9.64 5.38
CA ILE A 162 11.35 -9.13 4.54
C ILE A 162 10.44 -10.32 4.22
N VAL A 163 9.28 -10.41 4.87
CA VAL A 163 8.33 -11.52 4.70
C VAL A 163 7.34 -11.28 3.59
N ARG A 164 7.12 -10.01 3.23
CA ARG A 164 6.29 -9.60 2.11
C ARG A 164 6.85 -8.36 1.43
N ALA A 165 6.86 -8.36 0.12
CA ALA A 165 7.13 -7.20 -0.70
C ALA A 165 6.06 -7.11 -1.78
N GLU A 166 5.44 -5.96 -1.95
CA GLU A 166 4.36 -5.75 -2.91
C GLU A 166 4.56 -4.43 -3.66
N THR A 167 4.40 -4.48 -4.97
CA THR A 167 4.41 -3.29 -5.83
C THR A 167 3.05 -3.10 -6.47
N GLY A 168 2.51 -1.90 -6.37
CA GLY A 168 1.13 -1.57 -6.75
C GLY A 168 0.16 -1.68 -5.57
N ALA A 169 -1.05 -1.13 -5.76
CA ALA A 169 -2.05 -1.09 -4.70
C ALA A 169 -2.50 -2.49 -4.27
N ALA A 170 -2.55 -2.73 -2.96
CA ALA A 170 -2.95 -3.99 -2.36
C ALA A 170 -4.03 -3.82 -1.30
N ASN A 171 -4.66 -4.94 -0.91
CA ASN A 171 -5.61 -4.98 0.21
C ASN A 171 -4.85 -5.25 1.52
N TRP A 172 -4.39 -4.17 2.16
CA TRP A 172 -3.60 -4.26 3.39
C TRP A 172 -4.44 -4.66 4.62
N ASN A 173 -5.75 -4.48 4.58
CA ASN A 173 -6.65 -4.84 5.66
C ASN A 173 -7.28 -6.25 5.52
N GLY A 174 -6.80 -7.04 4.57
CA GLY A 174 -7.27 -8.41 4.34
C GLY A 174 -6.89 -9.39 5.46
N SER A 175 -7.66 -10.47 5.62
CA SER A 175 -7.43 -11.50 6.64
C SER A 175 -6.05 -12.15 6.54
N GLU A 176 -5.50 -12.28 5.34
CA GLU A 176 -4.17 -12.83 5.10
C GLU A 176 -3.07 -11.94 5.72
N VAL A 177 -3.17 -10.60 5.52
CA VAL A 177 -2.21 -9.64 6.10
C VAL A 177 -2.31 -9.65 7.61
N ARG A 178 -3.52 -9.65 8.16
CA ARG A 178 -3.76 -9.71 9.61
C ARG A 178 -3.17 -10.98 10.22
N ALA A 179 -3.45 -12.14 9.63
CA ALA A 179 -2.89 -13.41 10.10
C ALA A 179 -1.35 -13.44 10.03
N MET A 180 -0.76 -12.80 8.99
CA MET A 180 0.68 -12.66 8.88
C MET A 180 1.26 -11.77 10.00
N LEU A 181 0.64 -10.61 10.28
CA LEU A 181 1.08 -9.72 11.36
C LEU A 181 0.93 -10.40 12.74
N ASP A 182 -0.20 -11.07 12.97
CA ASP A 182 -0.43 -11.81 14.22
C ASP A 182 0.63 -12.88 14.43
N GLY A 183 1.00 -13.63 13.38
CA GLY A 183 2.07 -14.63 13.42
C GLY A 183 3.42 -14.01 13.76
N LEU A 184 3.80 -12.90 13.11
CA LEU A 184 5.07 -12.20 13.35
C LEU A 184 5.14 -11.54 14.74
N LEU A 185 4.00 -11.12 15.28
CA LEU A 185 3.94 -10.56 16.64
C LEU A 185 4.09 -11.64 17.70
N ALA A 186 3.69 -12.89 17.41
CA ALA A 186 3.81 -14.03 18.31
C ALA A 186 5.22 -14.66 18.37
N GLU A 187 6.10 -14.37 17.39
CA GLU A 187 7.53 -14.75 17.41
C GLU A 187 8.29 -13.96 18.52
#